data_3f66a6555790361d1e587b0dd80a0491
#
_entry.id   3f66a6555790361d1e587b0dd80a0491
#
_cell.length_a   1.000
_cell.length_b   1.000
_cell.length_c   1.000
_cell.angle_alpha   90.00
_cell.angle_beta   90.00
_cell.angle_gamma   90.00
#
_symmetry.space_group_name_H-M   'P 1'
#
loop_
_entity.id
_entity.type
_entity.pdbx_description
1 polymer ?
#
loop_
_entity_poly.entity_id
_entity_poly.type
_entity_poly.pdbx_seq_one_letter_code
_entity_poly.pdbx_strand_id
1 'polypeptide(L)'
;MIPKKKIQEIKNGLDDVTTATILKYIGYDIHRGNKFKLRDERTPSSSIRKDGYIKDFGGDFSGDLIALLQEYHNMSFTEAVQYIAICLGVEL
;
A
#
# COMPACT_ATOMS: atom_id res chain seq x y z
N MET A 1 -16.88 1.59 -13.61
CA MET A 1 -15.54 1.04 -13.98
C MET A 1 -14.51 2.15 -14.00
N ILE A 2 -13.35 1.90 -13.43
CA ILE A 2 -12.28 2.89 -13.38
C ILE A 2 -11.44 2.81 -14.66
N PRO A 3 -11.23 3.93 -15.36
CA PRO A 3 -10.43 3.91 -16.59
C PRO A 3 -9.00 3.44 -16.33
N LYS A 4 -8.43 2.70 -17.27
CA LYS A 4 -7.05 2.20 -17.15
C LYS A 4 -6.05 3.33 -16.94
N LYS A 5 -6.26 4.48 -17.57
CA LYS A 5 -5.39 5.65 -17.38
C LYS A 5 -5.36 6.11 -15.93
N LYS A 6 -6.52 6.11 -15.26
CA LYS A 6 -6.61 6.51 -13.86
C LYS A 6 -5.94 5.50 -12.95
N ILE A 7 -6.09 4.21 -13.25
CA ILE A 7 -5.42 3.16 -12.50
C ILE A 7 -3.91 3.32 -12.60
N GLN A 8 -3.40 3.56 -13.80
CA GLN A 8 -1.96 3.75 -14.02
C GLN A 8 -1.45 5.02 -13.32
N GLU A 9 -2.23 6.09 -13.36
CA GLU A 9 -1.89 7.33 -12.67
C GLU A 9 -1.75 7.10 -11.16
N ILE A 10 -2.68 6.35 -10.58
CA ILE A 10 -2.64 6.01 -9.16
C ILE A 10 -1.41 5.15 -8.84
N LYS A 11 -1.15 4.13 -9.66
CA LYS A 11 0.03 3.27 -9.46
C LYS A 11 1.32 4.08 -9.55
N ASN A 12 1.40 5.00 -10.49
CA ASN A 12 2.59 5.85 -10.67
C ASN A 12 2.80 6.80 -9.49
N GLY A 13 1.74 7.12 -8.76
CA GLY A 13 1.82 7.97 -7.58
C GLY A 13 2.20 7.24 -6.30
N LEU A 14 2.29 5.91 -6.33
CA LEU A 14 2.59 5.10 -5.16
C LEU A 14 4.10 4.86 -5.02
N ASP A 15 4.83 5.90 -4.63
CA ASP A 15 6.22 5.75 -4.26
C ASP A 15 6.31 5.34 -2.77
N ASP A 16 7.52 5.28 -2.24
CA ASP A 16 7.74 4.88 -0.84
C ASP A 16 7.11 5.86 0.14
N VAL A 17 7.23 7.15 -0.10
CA VAL A 17 6.69 8.19 0.80
C VAL A 17 5.17 8.15 0.83
N THR A 18 4.55 8.11 -0.34
CA THR A 18 3.09 8.08 -0.46
C THR A 18 2.52 6.80 0.14
N THR A 19 3.13 5.66 -0.16
CA THR A 19 2.71 4.37 0.38
C THR A 19 2.80 4.36 1.91
N ALA A 20 3.92 4.84 2.45
CA ALA A 20 4.11 4.92 3.90
C ALA A 20 3.07 5.84 4.55
N THR A 21 2.78 6.97 3.92
CA THR A 21 1.79 7.92 4.45
C THR A 21 0.40 7.29 4.52
N ILE A 22 0.00 6.58 3.47
CA ILE A 22 -1.31 5.92 3.45
C ILE A 22 -1.36 4.79 4.48
N LEU A 23 -0.28 4.02 4.61
CA LEU A 23 -0.22 2.96 5.61
C LEU A 23 -0.34 3.51 7.04
N LYS A 24 0.31 4.63 7.33
CA LYS A 24 0.18 5.30 8.62
C LYS A 24 -1.27 5.73 8.86
N TYR A 25 -1.92 6.25 7.84
CA TYR A 25 -3.31 6.69 7.93
C TYR A 25 -4.24 5.52 8.27
N ILE A 26 -3.95 4.33 7.72
CA ILE A 26 -4.73 3.13 7.98
C ILE A 26 -4.51 2.62 9.41
N GLY A 27 -3.32 2.87 9.98
CA GLY A 27 -3.00 2.47 11.34
C GLY A 27 -1.72 1.69 11.51
N TYR A 28 -0.92 1.55 10.46
CA TYR A 28 0.38 0.89 10.58
C TYR A 28 1.43 1.84 11.14
N ASP A 29 2.32 1.30 11.95
CA ASP A 29 3.48 2.03 12.46
C ASP A 29 4.65 1.84 11.50
N ILE A 30 5.09 2.92 10.88
CA ILE A 30 6.21 2.87 9.95
C ILE A 30 7.49 3.24 10.69
N HIS A 31 8.42 2.28 10.76
CA HIS A 31 9.69 2.44 11.44
C HIS A 31 10.77 2.93 10.49
N ARG A 32 11.96 3.18 11.03
CA ARG A 32 13.10 3.61 10.23
C ARG A 32 13.37 2.59 9.11
N GLY A 33 13.66 3.09 7.92
CA GLY A 33 13.88 2.25 6.75
C GLY A 33 12.60 1.74 6.12
N ASN A 34 11.48 2.41 6.40
CA ASN A 34 10.15 2.05 5.86
C ASN A 34 9.75 0.62 6.20
N LYS A 35 10.11 0.18 7.40
CA LYS A 35 9.75 -1.13 7.90
C LYS A 35 8.49 -1.07 8.74
N PHE A 36 7.66 -2.10 8.65
CA PHE A 36 6.44 -2.15 9.43
C PHE A 36 6.02 -3.61 9.67
N LYS A 37 5.06 -3.77 10.56
CA LYS A 37 4.48 -5.09 10.86
C LYS A 37 3.20 -5.23 10.05
N LEU A 38 3.19 -6.18 9.13
CA LEU A 38 2.00 -6.48 8.35
C LEU A 38 1.02 -7.32 9.16
N ARG A 39 1.56 -8.15 10.03
CA ARG A 39 0.81 -9.02 10.93
C ARG A 39 1.17 -8.69 12.37
N ASP A 40 0.46 -9.29 13.32
CA ASP A 40 0.81 -9.20 14.74
C ASP A 40 2.05 -10.04 15.00
N GLU A 41 3.21 -9.42 14.86
CA GLU A 41 4.49 -10.08 15.02
C GLU A 41 5.42 -9.23 15.89
N ARG A 42 6.46 -9.88 16.44
CA ARG A 42 7.36 -9.22 17.37
C ARG A 42 8.24 -8.15 16.73
N THR A 43 8.74 -8.42 15.53
CA THR A 43 9.67 -7.54 14.83
C THR A 43 9.11 -7.13 13.48
N PRO A 44 9.23 -5.85 13.08
CA PRO A 44 8.79 -5.45 11.74
C PRO A 44 9.58 -6.19 10.68
N SER A 45 8.89 -6.95 9.83
CA SER A 45 9.53 -7.72 8.78
C SER A 45 9.10 -7.33 7.38
N SER A 46 8.17 -6.40 7.25
CA SER A 46 7.77 -5.88 5.94
C SER A 46 8.49 -4.59 5.65
N SER A 47 8.79 -4.33 4.39
CA SER A 47 9.55 -3.15 3.97
C SER A 47 8.95 -2.57 2.70
N ILE A 48 8.99 -1.24 2.60
CA ILE A 48 8.51 -0.51 1.41
C ILE A 48 9.73 -0.07 0.61
N ARG A 49 9.77 -0.46 -0.67
CA ARG A 49 10.83 -0.06 -1.59
C ARG A 49 10.54 1.33 -2.14
N LYS A 50 11.54 1.95 -2.78
CA LYS A 50 11.41 3.31 -3.33
C LYS A 50 10.27 3.44 -4.34
N ASP A 51 9.98 2.36 -5.06
CA ASP A 51 8.90 2.35 -6.05
C ASP A 51 7.53 2.04 -5.43
N GLY A 52 7.45 1.95 -4.09
CA GLY A 52 6.21 1.64 -3.40
C GLY A 52 5.92 0.15 -3.29
N TYR A 53 6.78 -0.69 -3.82
CA TYR A 53 6.62 -2.13 -3.73
C TYR A 53 6.88 -2.60 -2.31
N ILE A 54 6.02 -3.47 -1.80
CA ILE A 54 6.10 -3.97 -0.43
C ILE A 54 6.55 -5.43 -0.46
N LYS A 55 7.58 -5.73 0.34
CA LYS A 55 8.07 -7.10 0.49
C LYS A 55 7.98 -7.49 1.96
N ASP A 56 7.32 -8.60 2.23
CA ASP A 56 7.21 -9.15 3.58
C ASP A 56 8.22 -10.27 3.74
N PHE A 57 9.31 -9.99 4.46
CA PHE A 57 10.37 -10.97 4.68
C PHE A 57 10.01 -12.02 5.71
N GLY A 58 8.96 -11.77 6.52
CA GLY A 58 8.48 -12.74 7.50
C GLY A 58 7.35 -13.61 7.00
N GLY A 59 6.96 -13.46 5.72
CA GLY A 59 5.86 -14.21 5.13
C GLY A 59 5.96 -14.22 3.62
N ASP A 60 4.83 -14.46 2.97
CA ASP A 60 4.80 -14.66 1.52
C ASP A 60 4.32 -13.45 0.73
N PHE A 61 3.90 -12.39 1.40
CA PHE A 61 3.33 -11.25 0.70
C PHE A 61 4.39 -10.47 -0.08
N SER A 62 4.01 -10.08 -1.29
CA SER A 62 4.85 -9.26 -2.16
C SER A 62 3.92 -8.54 -3.14
N GLY A 63 3.94 -7.22 -3.17
CA GLY A 63 3.07 -6.45 -4.04
C GLY A 63 3.05 -4.98 -3.68
N ASP A 64 2.18 -4.22 -4.36
CA ASP A 64 2.00 -2.81 -4.07
C ASP A 64 0.90 -2.60 -3.01
N LEU A 65 0.58 -1.34 -2.72
CA LEU A 65 -0.44 -1.02 -1.73
C LEU A 65 -1.82 -1.55 -2.15
N ILE A 66 -2.12 -1.57 -3.45
CA ILE A 66 -3.39 -2.10 -3.93
C ILE A 66 -3.51 -3.57 -3.54
N ALA A 67 -2.45 -4.35 -3.77
CA ALA A 67 -2.43 -5.78 -3.43
C ALA A 67 -2.55 -5.97 -1.92
N LEU A 68 -1.90 -5.14 -1.12
CA LEU A 68 -1.96 -5.23 0.34
C LEU A 68 -3.39 -4.98 0.83
N LEU A 69 -4.06 -3.98 0.30
CA LEU A 69 -5.44 -3.69 0.69
C LEU A 69 -6.39 -4.81 0.31
N GLN A 70 -6.14 -5.46 -0.83
CA GLN A 70 -6.95 -6.61 -1.23
C GLN A 70 -6.75 -7.79 -0.29
N GLU A 71 -5.51 -8.09 0.06
CA GLU A 71 -5.18 -9.29 0.83
C GLU A 71 -5.44 -9.13 2.32
N TYR A 72 -5.11 -7.98 2.89
CA TYR A 72 -5.16 -7.79 4.34
C TYR A 72 -6.32 -6.94 4.83
N HIS A 73 -7.00 -6.22 3.94
CA HIS A 73 -8.13 -5.36 4.31
C HIS A 73 -9.42 -5.74 3.60
N ASN A 74 -9.43 -6.90 2.98
CA ASN A 74 -10.61 -7.47 2.37
C ASN A 74 -11.31 -6.55 1.36
N MET A 75 -10.53 -5.77 0.65
CA MET A 75 -11.04 -4.88 -0.40
C MET A 75 -11.00 -5.55 -1.75
N SER A 76 -11.95 -5.20 -2.62
CA SER A 76 -11.83 -5.57 -4.02
C SER A 76 -10.77 -4.67 -4.68
N PHE A 77 -10.36 -5.03 -5.89
CA PHE A 77 -9.42 -4.18 -6.63
C PHE A 77 -9.96 -2.76 -6.79
N THR A 78 -11.23 -2.64 -7.18
CA THR A 78 -11.89 -1.35 -7.36
C THR A 78 -11.94 -0.56 -6.05
N GLU A 79 -12.30 -1.21 -4.95
CA GLU A 79 -12.35 -0.56 -3.64
C GLU A 79 -10.98 -0.07 -3.21
N ALA A 80 -9.94 -0.86 -3.42
CA ALA A 80 -8.57 -0.49 -3.07
C ALA A 80 -8.11 0.73 -3.87
N VAL A 81 -8.36 0.73 -5.18
CA VAL A 81 -8.01 1.85 -6.06
C VAL A 81 -8.76 3.11 -5.64
N GLN A 82 -10.05 3.00 -5.36
CA GLN A 82 -10.85 4.15 -4.91
C GLN A 82 -10.35 4.71 -3.58
N TYR A 83 -10.00 3.84 -2.65
CA TYR A 83 -9.49 4.27 -1.36
C TYR A 83 -8.20 5.07 -1.51
N ILE A 84 -7.28 4.54 -2.31
CA ILE A 84 -6.00 5.21 -2.56
C ILE A 84 -6.23 6.54 -3.29
N ALA A 85 -7.13 6.57 -4.26
CA ALA A 85 -7.46 7.80 -4.99
C ALA A 85 -7.94 8.89 -4.04
N ILE A 86 -8.79 8.54 -3.09
CA ILE A 86 -9.27 9.49 -2.08
C ILE A 86 -8.08 10.03 -1.26
N CYS A 87 -7.18 9.16 -0.84
CA CYS A 87 -6.00 9.55 -0.08
C CYS A 87 -5.07 10.46 -0.87
N LEU A 88 -4.97 10.25 -2.18
CA LEU A 88 -4.11 11.05 -3.05
C LEU A 88 -4.79 12.32 -3.56
N GLY A 89 -6.10 12.45 -3.37
CA GLY A 89 -6.85 13.57 -3.91
C GLY A 89 -7.06 13.48 -5.42
N VAL A 90 -7.07 12.27 -5.97
CA VAL A 90 -7.28 12.03 -7.41
C VAL A 90 -8.75 11.72 -7.64
N GLU A 91 -9.34 12.43 -8.59
CA GLU A 91 -10.73 12.15 -9.00
C GLU A 91 -10.76 10.99 -10.00
N LEU A 92 -11.72 10.10 -9.79
CA LEU A 92 -11.92 8.94 -10.67
C LEU A 92 -13.10 9.11 -11.62
#